data_69f4fb6ecfa5b5eff06652edf598b7ae
#
_entry.id   69f4fb6ecfa5b5eff06652edf598b7ae
#
_cell.length_a   1.000
_cell.length_b   1.000
_cell.length_c   1.000
_cell.angle_alpha   90.00
_cell.angle_beta   90.00
_cell.angle_gamma   90.00
#
_symmetry.space_group_name_H-M   'P 1'
#
loop_
_entity.id
_entity.type
_entity.pdbx_description
1 polymer ?
#
loop_
_entity_poly.entity_id
_entity_poly.type
_entity_poly.pdbx_seq_one_letter_code
_entity_poly.pdbx_strand_id
1 'polypeptide(L)'
;VHTPYENLDLIPSSTLMSQIEYELFTMIQREYVLKKCLRSIYEKELYDYVLIDAPPTLGTWVINILCAADYVIVPVEASPWGLFGLANMFDFLNGISEMTEAKIMGVLITKVDERKNYYKQTREILAGYDNINVFETFIHVDTSVEWAQDNSVPVSVYKKSTRSAKEFQQLAREVMDYGSR
;
A
#
# COMPACT_ATOMS: atom_id res chain seq x y z
N VAL A 1 4.49 19.02 -3.02
CA VAL A 1 5.56 19.64 -2.21
C VAL A 1 6.85 18.87 -2.44
N HIS A 2 7.92 19.59 -2.77
CA HIS A 2 9.24 18.96 -2.89
C HIS A 2 9.73 18.52 -1.52
N THR A 3 10.23 17.30 -1.44
CA THR A 3 10.88 16.80 -0.21
C THR A 3 12.38 17.11 -0.26
N PRO A 4 13.13 16.98 0.85
CA PRO A 4 14.58 17.12 0.83
C PRO A 4 15.30 15.92 0.17
N TYR A 5 14.56 14.93 -0.30
CA TYR A 5 15.09 13.72 -0.94
C TYR A 5 14.98 13.84 -2.45
N GLU A 6 16.05 13.48 -3.13
CA GLU A 6 16.11 13.50 -4.59
C GLU A 6 15.05 12.56 -5.19
N ASN A 7 14.37 13.03 -6.25
CA ASN A 7 13.35 12.28 -6.98
C ASN A 7 12.13 11.84 -6.13
N LEU A 8 11.85 12.53 -5.02
CA LEU A 8 10.71 12.24 -4.18
C LEU A 8 9.93 13.52 -3.87
N ASP A 9 8.71 13.58 -4.36
CA ASP A 9 7.73 14.62 -4.03
C ASP A 9 6.59 14.04 -3.19
N LEU A 10 5.90 14.88 -2.43
CA LEU A 10 4.81 14.49 -1.54
C LEU A 10 3.56 15.33 -1.79
N ILE A 11 2.43 14.67 -1.91
CA ILE A 11 1.11 15.31 -1.77
C ILE A 11 0.63 14.99 -0.35
N PRO A 12 0.68 15.95 0.58
CA PRO A 12 0.29 15.70 1.95
C PRO A 12 -1.23 15.57 2.08
N SER A 13 -1.67 14.69 2.97
CA SER A 13 -3.05 14.61 3.44
C SER A 13 -3.27 15.53 4.66
N SER A 14 -4.53 15.77 5.01
CA SER A 14 -4.91 16.51 6.21
C SER A 14 -6.16 15.91 6.87
N THR A 15 -6.43 16.30 8.11
CA THR A 15 -7.65 15.90 8.83
C THR A 15 -8.94 16.36 8.15
N LEU A 16 -8.85 17.35 7.25
CA LEU A 16 -9.98 17.80 6.42
C LEU A 16 -10.48 16.73 5.44
N MET A 17 -9.67 15.72 5.14
CA MET A 17 -10.05 14.62 4.24
C MET A 17 -11.29 13.86 4.73
N SER A 18 -11.48 13.76 6.05
CA SER A 18 -12.69 13.16 6.62
C SER A 18 -13.95 13.99 6.34
N GLN A 19 -13.83 15.33 6.28
CA GLN A 19 -14.96 16.22 5.92
C GLN A 19 -15.28 16.10 4.44
N ILE A 20 -14.26 16.07 3.58
CA ILE A 20 -14.40 15.91 2.13
C ILE A 20 -15.09 14.57 1.81
N GLU A 21 -14.88 13.51 2.60
CA GLU A 21 -15.58 12.24 2.40
C GLU A 21 -17.11 12.39 2.43
N TYR A 22 -17.64 13.21 3.33
CA TYR A 22 -19.08 13.51 3.37
C TYR A 22 -19.55 14.28 2.12
N GLU A 23 -18.75 15.21 1.62
CA GLU A 23 -19.06 15.96 0.41
C GLU A 23 -19.06 15.05 -0.82
N LEU A 24 -18.17 14.08 -0.88
CA LEU A 24 -18.10 13.10 -1.97
C LEU A 24 -19.40 12.32 -2.14
N PHE A 25 -20.14 12.03 -1.07
CA PHE A 25 -21.41 11.27 -1.18
C PHE A 25 -22.45 11.95 -2.08
N THR A 26 -22.40 13.26 -2.24
CA THR A 26 -23.32 14.04 -3.06
C THR A 26 -22.84 14.26 -4.49
N MET A 27 -21.59 13.90 -4.78
CA MET A 27 -20.97 14.13 -6.09
C MET A 27 -21.33 13.03 -7.10
N ILE A 28 -21.56 13.43 -8.35
CA ILE A 28 -21.68 12.50 -9.48
C ILE A 28 -20.30 11.98 -9.83
N GLN A 29 -20.17 10.67 -10.04
CA GLN A 29 -18.89 10.00 -10.32
C GLN A 29 -17.87 10.23 -9.20
N ARG A 30 -18.33 10.20 -7.96
CA ARG A 30 -17.54 10.44 -6.75
C ARG A 30 -16.37 9.47 -6.59
N GLU A 31 -16.45 8.28 -7.17
CA GLU A 31 -15.43 7.24 -7.18
C GLU A 31 -14.20 7.58 -8.03
N TYR A 32 -14.32 8.55 -8.94
CA TYR A 32 -13.23 8.95 -9.86
C TYR A 32 -12.64 10.33 -9.54
N VAL A 33 -12.96 10.92 -8.40
CA VAL A 33 -12.47 12.27 -8.04
C VAL A 33 -10.94 12.28 -7.93
N LEU A 34 -10.34 11.32 -7.23
CA LEU A 34 -8.89 11.23 -7.10
C LEU A 34 -8.22 11.00 -8.46
N LYS A 35 -8.75 10.12 -9.29
CA LYS A 35 -8.24 9.88 -10.65
C LYS A 35 -8.23 11.16 -11.48
N LYS A 36 -9.29 11.97 -11.39
CA LYS A 36 -9.37 13.27 -12.07
C LYS A 36 -8.34 14.27 -11.53
N CYS A 37 -8.13 14.31 -10.21
CA CYS A 37 -7.12 15.17 -9.58
C CYS A 37 -5.68 14.81 -10.01
N LEU A 38 -5.38 13.52 -10.15
CA LEU A 38 -4.05 13.03 -10.53
C LEU A 38 -3.81 13.04 -12.05
N ARG A 39 -4.84 13.34 -12.84
CA ARG A 39 -4.80 13.25 -14.30
C ARG A 39 -3.61 14.00 -14.93
N SER A 40 -3.32 15.20 -14.46
CA SER A 40 -2.20 16.00 -15.00
C SER A 40 -0.82 15.40 -14.70
N ILE A 41 -0.70 14.60 -13.65
CA ILE A 41 0.53 13.87 -13.29
C ILE A 41 0.72 12.70 -14.25
N TYR A 42 -0.32 11.94 -14.51
CA TYR A 42 -0.30 10.79 -15.41
C TYR A 42 -0.08 11.20 -16.87
N GLU A 43 -0.83 12.18 -17.37
CA GLU A 43 -0.74 12.63 -18.77
C GLU A 43 0.62 13.24 -19.12
N LYS A 44 1.34 13.80 -18.15
CA LYS A 44 2.66 14.39 -18.35
C LYS A 44 3.81 13.45 -18.02
N GLU A 45 3.52 12.24 -17.55
CA GLU A 45 4.53 11.24 -17.15
C GLU A 45 5.60 11.84 -16.23
N LEU A 46 5.15 12.61 -15.21
CA LEU A 46 6.06 13.37 -14.35
C LEU A 46 6.86 12.48 -13.39
N TYR A 47 6.37 11.25 -13.14
CA TYR A 47 6.96 10.32 -12.18
C TYR A 47 6.89 8.89 -12.72
N ASP A 48 7.90 8.08 -12.44
CA ASP A 48 7.90 6.65 -12.75
C ASP A 48 6.89 5.88 -11.88
N TYR A 49 6.68 6.32 -10.64
CA TYR A 49 5.76 5.71 -9.69
C TYR A 49 4.98 6.77 -8.91
N VAL A 50 3.70 6.51 -8.69
CA VAL A 50 2.83 7.26 -7.76
C VAL A 50 2.35 6.29 -6.69
N LEU A 51 2.82 6.47 -5.45
CA LEU A 51 2.42 5.65 -4.32
C LEU A 51 1.31 6.35 -3.54
N ILE A 52 0.19 5.66 -3.33
CA ILE A 52 -0.96 6.21 -2.61
C ILE A 52 -1.11 5.43 -1.30
N ASP A 53 -0.90 6.09 -0.17
CA ASP A 53 -1.14 5.53 1.16
C ASP A 53 -2.65 5.58 1.46
N ALA A 54 -3.26 4.41 1.58
CA ALA A 54 -4.69 4.25 1.75
C ALA A 54 -5.09 4.27 3.24
N PRO A 55 -6.24 4.86 3.60
CA PRO A 55 -6.76 4.77 4.97
C PRO A 55 -7.12 3.31 5.33
N PRO A 56 -7.13 2.96 6.64
CA PRO A 56 -7.37 1.58 7.07
C PRO A 56 -8.84 1.13 6.95
N THR A 57 -9.74 2.04 6.62
CA THR A 57 -11.18 1.77 6.50
C THR A 57 -11.59 1.58 5.05
N LEU A 58 -12.31 0.50 4.74
CA LEU A 58 -12.84 0.20 3.41
C LEU A 58 -14.05 1.11 3.12
N GLY A 59 -13.77 2.34 2.67
CA GLY A 59 -14.76 3.40 2.43
C GLY A 59 -14.58 4.08 1.07
N THR A 60 -15.22 5.23 0.92
CA THR A 60 -15.23 6.01 -0.34
C THR A 60 -13.83 6.39 -0.80
N TRP A 61 -12.91 6.69 0.11
CA TRP A 61 -11.53 7.00 -0.25
C TRP A 61 -10.80 5.80 -0.83
N VAL A 62 -11.00 4.60 -0.26
CA VAL A 62 -10.37 3.38 -0.80
C VAL A 62 -10.90 3.08 -2.21
N ILE A 63 -12.21 3.28 -2.46
CA ILE A 63 -12.77 3.16 -3.82
C ILE A 63 -12.10 4.16 -4.77
N ASN A 64 -11.94 5.43 -4.37
CA ASN A 64 -11.25 6.44 -5.17
C ASN A 64 -9.82 6.07 -5.50
N ILE A 65 -9.09 5.54 -4.51
CA ILE A 65 -7.70 5.09 -4.68
C ILE A 65 -7.66 3.94 -5.68
N LEU A 66 -8.52 2.94 -5.53
CA LEU A 66 -8.58 1.79 -6.42
C LEU A 66 -8.96 2.17 -7.85
N CYS A 67 -9.87 3.14 -8.03
CA CYS A 67 -10.21 3.68 -9.36
C CYS A 67 -9.07 4.50 -10.00
N ALA A 68 -8.13 4.99 -9.20
CA ALA A 68 -6.99 5.77 -9.68
C ALA A 68 -5.71 4.94 -9.86
N ALA A 69 -5.59 3.80 -9.18
CA ALA A 69 -4.40 2.96 -9.18
C ALA A 69 -4.41 1.92 -10.31
N ASP A 70 -3.22 1.54 -10.77
CA ASP A 70 -3.01 0.41 -11.68
C ASP A 70 -2.81 -0.88 -10.88
N TYR A 71 -2.15 -0.79 -9.74
CA TYR A 71 -1.80 -1.92 -8.89
C TYR A 71 -2.07 -1.65 -7.42
N VAL A 72 -2.33 -2.75 -6.70
CA VAL A 72 -2.56 -2.74 -5.24
C VAL A 72 -1.57 -3.69 -4.57
N ILE A 73 -0.84 -3.20 -3.59
CA ILE A 73 -0.09 -4.01 -2.63
C ILE A 73 -0.94 -4.13 -1.36
N VAL A 74 -1.22 -5.34 -0.93
CA VAL A 74 -2.04 -5.59 0.26
C VAL A 74 -1.14 -6.00 1.44
N PRO A 75 -0.81 -5.08 2.37
CA PRO A 75 -0.03 -5.43 3.54
C PRO A 75 -0.88 -6.23 4.52
N VAL A 76 -0.34 -7.35 5.00
CA VAL A 76 -0.99 -8.24 5.97
C VAL A 76 -0.06 -8.47 7.14
N GLU A 77 -0.55 -8.20 8.34
CA GLU A 77 0.17 -8.57 9.55
C GLU A 77 0.19 -10.10 9.74
N ALA A 78 1.33 -10.65 10.11
CA ALA A 78 1.49 -12.08 10.43
C ALA A 78 0.74 -12.43 11.73
N SER A 79 -0.60 -12.42 11.68
CA SER A 79 -1.49 -12.69 12.80
C SER A 79 -2.84 -13.24 12.31
N PRO A 80 -3.65 -13.89 13.18
CA PRO A 80 -5.01 -14.33 12.82
C PRO A 80 -5.90 -13.18 12.33
N TRP A 81 -5.78 -12.00 12.93
CA TRP A 81 -6.54 -10.81 12.54
C TRP A 81 -6.12 -10.27 11.17
N GLY A 82 -4.82 -10.39 10.82
CA GLY A 82 -4.33 -10.02 9.49
C GLY A 82 -4.98 -10.85 8.39
N LEU A 83 -5.10 -12.16 8.58
CA LEU A 83 -5.77 -13.05 7.62
C LEU A 83 -7.28 -12.75 7.49
N PHE A 84 -7.94 -12.46 8.61
CA PHE A 84 -9.34 -12.02 8.57
C PHE A 84 -9.51 -10.69 7.81
N GLY A 85 -8.62 -9.72 8.05
CA GLY A 85 -8.59 -8.46 7.31
C GLY A 85 -8.37 -8.66 5.81
N LEU A 86 -7.51 -9.61 5.44
CA LEU A 86 -7.26 -9.95 4.03
C LEU A 86 -8.51 -10.51 3.34
N ALA A 87 -9.24 -11.42 3.99
CA ALA A 87 -10.49 -11.96 3.45
C ALA A 87 -11.50 -10.84 3.19
N ASN A 88 -11.70 -9.94 4.16
CA ASN A 88 -12.58 -8.78 4.01
C ASN A 88 -12.14 -7.85 2.86
N MET A 89 -10.83 -7.68 2.68
CA MET A 89 -10.28 -6.87 1.58
C MET A 89 -10.59 -7.51 0.22
N PHE A 90 -10.46 -8.83 0.08
CA PHE A 90 -10.80 -9.53 -1.16
C PHE A 90 -12.30 -9.47 -1.46
N ASP A 91 -13.15 -9.66 -0.46
CA ASP A 91 -14.60 -9.53 -0.62
C ASP A 91 -14.96 -8.11 -1.08
N PHE A 92 -14.32 -7.10 -0.50
CA PHE A 92 -14.50 -5.71 -0.91
C PHE A 92 -14.05 -5.47 -2.36
N LEU A 93 -12.85 -5.94 -2.75
CA LEU A 93 -12.33 -5.80 -4.12
C LEU A 93 -13.24 -6.50 -5.13
N ASN A 94 -13.75 -7.69 -4.81
CA ASN A 94 -14.71 -8.39 -5.66
C ASN A 94 -16.00 -7.60 -5.82
N GLY A 95 -16.49 -6.98 -4.75
CA GLY A 95 -17.71 -6.15 -4.78
C GLY A 95 -17.61 -4.90 -5.64
N ILE A 96 -16.40 -4.39 -5.91
CA ILE A 96 -16.17 -3.20 -6.73
C ILE A 96 -15.41 -3.50 -8.04
N SER A 97 -15.27 -4.76 -8.41
CA SER A 97 -14.48 -5.20 -9.57
C SER A 97 -14.91 -4.56 -10.89
N GLU A 98 -16.19 -4.23 -11.04
CA GLU A 98 -16.71 -3.54 -12.23
C GLU A 98 -16.36 -2.03 -12.26
N MET A 99 -15.92 -1.46 -11.14
CA MET A 99 -15.63 -0.02 -11.01
C MET A 99 -14.16 0.31 -11.18
N THR A 100 -13.26 -0.68 -11.04
CA THR A 100 -11.81 -0.47 -11.05
C THR A 100 -11.11 -1.50 -11.93
N GLU A 101 -10.03 -1.05 -12.58
CA GLU A 101 -9.11 -1.90 -13.34
C GLU A 101 -7.86 -2.27 -12.52
N ALA A 102 -7.76 -1.80 -11.28
CA ALA A 102 -6.61 -2.05 -10.42
C ALA A 102 -6.39 -3.55 -10.17
N LYS A 103 -5.17 -4.00 -10.37
CA LYS A 103 -4.78 -5.40 -10.19
C LYS A 103 -4.06 -5.58 -8.86
N ILE A 104 -4.32 -6.69 -8.17
CA ILE A 104 -3.53 -7.03 -6.99
C ILE A 104 -2.13 -7.42 -7.46
N MET A 105 -1.12 -6.59 -7.15
CA MET A 105 0.28 -6.90 -7.40
C MET A 105 0.75 -8.04 -6.51
N GLY A 106 0.37 -7.99 -5.23
CA GLY A 106 0.68 -9.05 -4.28
C GLY A 106 0.31 -8.72 -2.85
N VAL A 107 0.36 -9.74 -2.02
CA VAL A 107 0.22 -9.64 -0.56
C VAL A 107 1.60 -9.52 0.06
N LEU A 108 1.81 -8.48 0.87
CA LEU A 108 3.05 -8.23 1.60
C LEU A 108 2.86 -8.61 3.08
N ILE A 109 3.57 -9.64 3.54
CA ILE A 109 3.52 -10.02 4.95
C ILE A 109 4.38 -9.04 5.76
N THR A 110 3.78 -8.41 6.76
CA THR A 110 4.43 -7.38 7.59
C THR A 110 4.41 -7.73 9.06
N LYS A 111 5.18 -6.97 9.85
CA LYS A 111 5.31 -7.13 11.30
C LYS A 111 5.66 -8.56 11.71
N VAL A 112 6.52 -9.19 10.94
CA VAL A 112 6.97 -10.57 11.19
C VAL A 112 7.82 -10.61 12.46
N ASP A 113 7.43 -11.46 13.40
CA ASP A 113 8.21 -11.84 14.58
C ASP A 113 8.55 -13.34 14.46
N GLU A 114 9.79 -13.67 14.14
CA GLU A 114 10.24 -15.04 13.92
C GLU A 114 10.12 -15.95 15.14
N ARG A 115 9.98 -15.36 16.34
CA ARG A 115 9.73 -16.12 17.59
C ARG A 115 8.32 -16.69 17.64
N LYS A 116 7.41 -16.19 16.77
CA LYS A 116 6.02 -16.62 16.66
C LYS A 116 5.82 -17.48 15.42
N ASN A 117 5.09 -18.58 15.55
CA ASN A 117 4.79 -19.47 14.41
C ASN A 117 3.78 -18.86 13.39
N TYR A 118 3.15 -17.74 13.70
CA TYR A 118 2.13 -17.12 12.86
C TYR A 118 2.62 -16.77 11.45
N TYR A 119 3.89 -16.37 11.30
CA TYR A 119 4.44 -16.09 9.98
C TYR A 119 4.38 -17.32 9.05
N LYS A 120 4.80 -18.49 9.55
CA LYS A 120 4.77 -19.74 8.77
C LYS A 120 3.35 -20.12 8.42
N GLN A 121 2.43 -20.07 9.40
CA GLN A 121 1.02 -20.36 9.18
C GLN A 121 0.37 -19.41 8.18
N THR A 122 0.64 -18.09 8.29
CA THR A 122 0.14 -17.10 7.34
C THR A 122 0.63 -17.43 5.92
N ARG A 123 1.89 -17.75 5.76
CA ARG A 123 2.48 -18.09 4.46
C ARG A 123 1.89 -19.39 3.88
N GLU A 124 1.69 -20.41 4.70
CA GLU A 124 1.06 -21.67 4.29
C GLU A 124 -0.39 -21.46 3.84
N ILE A 125 -1.15 -20.65 4.58
CA ILE A 125 -2.53 -20.31 4.22
C ILE A 125 -2.55 -19.54 2.89
N LEU A 126 -1.69 -18.54 2.72
CA LEU A 126 -1.61 -17.76 1.48
C LEU A 126 -1.17 -18.61 0.28
N ALA A 127 -0.29 -19.56 0.47
CA ALA A 127 0.14 -20.51 -0.58
C ALA A 127 -0.99 -21.44 -1.07
N GLY A 128 -2.08 -21.58 -0.30
CA GLY A 128 -3.29 -22.32 -0.70
C GLY A 128 -4.22 -21.56 -1.66
N TYR A 129 -3.92 -20.29 -1.95
CA TYR A 129 -4.69 -19.48 -2.90
C TYR A 129 -3.96 -19.38 -4.23
N ASP A 130 -4.37 -20.15 -5.23
CA ASP A 130 -3.70 -20.27 -6.54
C ASP A 130 -3.59 -18.96 -7.32
N ASN A 131 -4.40 -17.95 -6.99
CA ASN A 131 -4.48 -16.69 -7.74
C ASN A 131 -3.91 -15.48 -6.98
N ILE A 132 -3.25 -15.70 -5.85
CA ILE A 132 -2.70 -14.62 -5.02
C ILE A 132 -1.18 -14.66 -5.11
N ASN A 133 -0.60 -13.60 -5.68
CA ASN A 133 0.84 -13.39 -5.58
C ASN A 133 1.20 -12.97 -4.15
N VAL A 134 2.18 -13.60 -3.54
CA VAL A 134 2.75 -13.22 -2.25
C VAL A 134 4.18 -12.78 -2.48
N PHE A 135 4.53 -11.58 -2.04
CA PHE A 135 5.92 -11.09 -2.15
C PHE A 135 6.89 -12.04 -1.46
N GLU A 136 8.05 -12.24 -2.06
CA GLU A 136 9.12 -13.01 -1.42
C GLU A 136 9.70 -12.25 -0.22
N THR A 137 9.76 -10.93 -0.35
CA THR A 137 10.13 -10.02 0.74
C THR A 137 9.00 -9.93 1.77
N PHE A 138 9.37 -9.96 3.03
CA PHE A 138 8.48 -9.67 4.16
C PHE A 138 9.17 -8.69 5.12
N ILE A 139 8.37 -7.91 5.84
CA ILE A 139 8.87 -6.85 6.72
C ILE A 139 8.76 -7.29 8.17
N HIS A 140 9.90 -7.37 8.84
CA HIS A 140 9.95 -7.73 10.25
C HIS A 140 9.59 -6.56 11.17
N VAL A 141 9.21 -6.88 12.40
CA VAL A 141 9.20 -5.92 13.49
C VAL A 141 10.64 -5.43 13.72
N ASP A 142 10.83 -4.12 13.57
CA ASP A 142 12.13 -3.47 13.75
C ASP A 142 11.92 -2.10 14.38
N THR A 143 12.46 -1.89 15.58
CA THR A 143 12.38 -0.63 16.32
C THR A 143 13.01 0.54 15.56
N SER A 144 13.89 0.26 14.60
CA SER A 144 14.44 1.29 13.73
C SER A 144 13.40 2.02 12.90
N VAL A 145 12.26 1.38 12.60
CA VAL A 145 11.13 2.02 11.89
C VAL A 145 10.47 3.05 12.81
N GLU A 146 10.22 2.70 14.08
CA GLU A 146 9.66 3.62 15.07
C GLU A 146 10.58 4.82 15.29
N TRP A 147 11.89 4.58 15.48
CA TRP A 147 12.86 5.66 15.60
C TRP A 147 12.95 6.55 14.37
N ALA A 148 12.84 5.99 13.18
CA ALA A 148 12.82 6.76 11.94
C ALA A 148 11.57 7.65 11.86
N GLN A 149 10.39 7.14 12.27
CA GLN A 149 9.15 7.90 12.37
C GLN A 149 9.28 9.06 13.37
N ASP A 150 9.79 8.81 14.57
CA ASP A 150 10.01 9.86 15.58
C ASP A 150 10.94 10.98 15.09
N ASN A 151 11.88 10.63 14.22
CA ASN A 151 12.77 11.62 13.60
C ASN A 151 12.23 12.19 12.27
N SER A 152 11.03 11.81 11.85
CA SER A 152 10.41 12.26 10.59
C SER A 152 11.27 12.03 9.35
N VAL A 153 11.98 10.89 9.29
CA VAL A 153 12.84 10.52 8.16
C VAL A 153 12.54 9.07 7.72
N PRO A 154 12.73 8.73 6.43
CA PRO A 154 12.64 7.35 5.97
C PRO A 154 13.65 6.45 6.69
N VAL A 155 13.28 5.20 6.99
CA VAL A 155 14.17 4.24 7.66
C VAL A 155 15.45 3.98 6.86
N SER A 156 15.36 4.03 5.53
CA SER A 156 16.50 3.92 4.62
C SER A 156 17.49 5.07 4.73
N VAL A 157 17.05 6.23 5.21
CA VAL A 157 17.88 7.42 5.48
C VAL A 157 18.37 7.40 6.92
N TYR A 158 17.48 7.07 7.87
CA TYR A 158 17.80 7.01 9.28
C TYR A 158 19.00 6.08 9.56
N LYS A 159 18.94 4.85 9.05
CA LYS A 159 20.03 3.90 9.20
C LYS A 159 19.98 2.80 8.12
N LYS A 160 20.73 2.99 7.04
CA LYS A 160 20.77 2.08 5.87
C LYS A 160 21.14 0.63 6.19
N SER A 161 21.84 0.37 7.31
CA SER A 161 22.30 -0.97 7.70
C SER A 161 21.25 -1.79 8.44
N THR A 162 20.10 -1.22 8.81
CA THR A 162 19.06 -1.92 9.54
C THR A 162 18.41 -3.00 8.69
N ARG A 163 17.79 -3.98 9.36
CA ARG A 163 17.05 -5.05 8.70
C ARG A 163 15.91 -4.48 7.85
N SER A 164 15.07 -3.67 8.45
CA SER A 164 13.94 -3.05 7.76
C SER A 164 14.35 -2.21 6.56
N ALA A 165 15.44 -1.43 6.65
CA ALA A 165 15.92 -0.65 5.51
C ALA A 165 16.29 -1.54 4.31
N LYS A 166 16.89 -2.71 4.56
CA LYS A 166 17.24 -3.68 3.51
C LYS A 166 16.00 -4.38 2.95
N GLU A 167 15.04 -4.73 3.81
CA GLU A 167 13.79 -5.36 3.42
C GLU A 167 12.95 -4.43 2.55
N PHE A 168 12.81 -3.15 2.92
CA PHE A 168 12.14 -2.17 2.06
C PHE A 168 12.86 -1.98 0.72
N GLN A 169 14.18 -2.05 0.70
CA GLN A 169 14.95 -1.99 -0.55
C GLN A 169 14.71 -3.22 -1.44
N GLN A 170 14.59 -4.41 -0.85
CA GLN A 170 14.23 -5.63 -1.57
C GLN A 170 12.80 -5.54 -2.12
N LEU A 171 11.85 -5.12 -1.30
CA LEU A 171 10.47 -4.90 -1.73
C LEU A 171 10.40 -3.94 -2.93
N ALA A 172 11.14 -2.84 -2.87
CA ALA A 172 11.16 -1.90 -3.98
C ALA A 172 11.64 -2.56 -5.29
N ARG A 173 12.63 -3.44 -5.24
CA ARG A 173 13.10 -4.20 -6.41
C ARG A 173 12.02 -5.14 -6.94
N GLU A 174 11.34 -5.90 -6.07
CA GLU A 174 10.25 -6.78 -6.49
C GLU A 174 9.11 -6.01 -7.16
N VAL A 175 8.77 -4.82 -6.64
CA VAL A 175 7.75 -3.94 -7.23
C VAL A 175 8.18 -3.45 -8.61
N MET A 176 9.43 -3.02 -8.76
CA MET A 176 9.98 -2.57 -10.04
C MET A 176 10.03 -3.69 -11.08
N ASP A 177 10.45 -4.88 -10.68
CA ASP A 177 10.50 -6.07 -11.55
C ASP A 177 9.11 -6.52 -12.00
N TYR A 178 8.10 -6.36 -11.14
CA TYR A 178 6.70 -6.64 -11.49
C TYR A 178 6.16 -5.67 -12.54
N GLY A 179 6.44 -4.38 -12.38
CA GLY A 179 6.00 -3.34 -13.31
C GLY A 179 6.69 -3.40 -14.69
N SER A 180 7.78 -4.18 -14.80
CA SER A 180 8.53 -4.35 -16.05
C SER A 180 8.05 -5.54 -16.89
N ARG A 181 7.09 -6.33 -16.41
CA ARG A 181 6.49 -7.50 -17.08
C ARG A 181 5.20 -7.11 -17.79
#